data_1cdc3799d38c2d189fcbbe02ceeb8f9a
#
_entry.id   1cdc3799d38c2d189fcbbe02ceeb8f9a
#
_cell.length_a   1.000
_cell.length_b   1.000
_cell.length_c   1.000
_cell.angle_alpha   90.00
_cell.angle_beta   90.00
_cell.angle_gamma   90.00
#
_symmetry.space_group_name_H-M   'P 1'
#
loop_
_entity.id
_entity.type
_entity.pdbx_description
1 polymer ?
#
loop_
_entity_poly.entity_id
_entity_poly.type
_entity_poly.pdbx_seq_one_letter_code
_entity_poly.pdbx_strand_id
1 'polypeptide(L)'
;MTELPSQPAYYDDLGLSFEEAWNLVEAGSTDRNSPAHTPTVGTVDETGAPQLRIMILRDASRDTRTLRFHTDFRSIKAAQVRNNGVTSVLFYDMSAKLQIRMSGQTQLLPIGDVADAAWSNSTPFARRCYMAEAAPGLPIAGPSSGLPEWIQGKKPDEAQLADYRPNFATMLVEIQSVEWLYLANAGHRRACWQWQDAQKSWQGTWLVP
;
A
#
# COMPACT_ATOMS: atom_id res chain seq x y z
N MET A 1 12.75 35.44 21.56
CA MET A 1 11.88 34.23 21.54
C MET A 1 11.35 34.12 20.13
N THR A 2 11.76 33.10 19.39
CA THR A 2 11.23 32.86 18.03
C THR A 2 9.81 32.31 18.18
N GLU A 3 8.82 32.99 17.62
CA GLU A 3 7.45 32.48 17.59
C GLU A 3 7.44 31.10 16.92
N LEU A 4 6.76 30.14 17.54
CA LEU A 4 6.54 28.83 16.93
C LEU A 4 5.61 29.03 15.72
N PRO A 5 5.85 28.33 14.59
CA PRO A 5 4.96 28.40 13.45
C PRO A 5 3.53 28.01 13.86
N SER A 6 2.55 28.66 13.25
CA SER A 6 1.13 28.35 13.49
C SER A 6 0.86 26.87 13.23
N GLN A 7 0.12 26.22 14.12
CA GLN A 7 -0.25 24.82 13.98
C GLN A 7 -1.33 24.68 12.90
N PRO A 8 -1.34 23.59 12.11
CA PRO A 8 -2.38 23.34 11.14
C PRO A 8 -3.74 23.07 11.83
N ALA A 9 -4.84 23.32 11.13
CA ALA A 9 -6.19 23.18 11.68
C ALA A 9 -6.48 21.77 12.25
N TYR A 10 -5.89 20.74 11.67
CA TYR A 10 -6.06 19.35 12.11
C TYR A 10 -5.27 18.99 13.38
N TYR A 11 -4.44 19.90 13.91
CA TYR A 11 -3.52 19.60 15.02
C TYR A 11 -4.22 19.15 16.30
N ASP A 12 -5.34 19.81 16.66
CA ASP A 12 -6.12 19.52 17.88
C ASP A 12 -7.57 19.11 17.54
N ASP A 13 -7.87 18.74 16.28
CA ASP A 13 -9.19 18.30 15.84
C ASP A 13 -9.14 16.87 15.31
N LEU A 14 -9.86 15.98 15.98
CA LEU A 14 -9.86 14.54 15.69
C LEU A 14 -10.49 14.22 14.33
N GLY A 15 -11.53 14.96 13.93
CA GLY A 15 -12.18 14.79 12.61
C GLY A 15 -11.27 15.23 11.48
N LEU A 16 -10.71 16.44 11.60
CA LEU A 16 -9.80 16.98 10.59
C LEU A 16 -8.51 16.15 10.47
N SER A 17 -8.00 15.60 11.59
CA SER A 17 -6.84 14.68 11.54
C SER A 17 -7.13 13.42 10.75
N PHE A 18 -8.34 12.87 10.87
CA PHE A 18 -8.78 11.69 10.10
C PHE A 18 -8.91 12.01 8.61
N GLU A 19 -9.51 13.16 8.31
CA GLU A 19 -9.65 13.62 6.92
C GLU A 19 -8.28 13.82 6.27
N GLU A 20 -7.34 14.47 6.98
CA GLU A 20 -5.98 14.70 6.49
C GLU A 20 -5.23 13.40 6.25
N ALA A 21 -5.39 12.41 7.14
CA ALA A 21 -4.78 11.09 6.95
C ALA A 21 -5.24 10.45 5.64
N TRP A 22 -6.55 10.45 5.38
CA TRP A 22 -7.08 9.88 4.14
C TRP A 22 -6.76 10.71 2.90
N ASN A 23 -6.80 12.04 2.98
CA ASN A 23 -6.43 12.93 1.89
C ASN A 23 -5.00 12.68 1.42
N LEU A 24 -4.05 12.54 2.35
CA LEU A 24 -2.66 12.21 2.03
C LEU A 24 -2.54 10.84 1.36
N VAL A 25 -3.24 9.85 1.86
CA VAL A 25 -3.18 8.48 1.32
C VAL A 25 -3.83 8.43 -0.06
N GLU A 26 -5.00 9.03 -0.25
CA GLU A 26 -5.69 9.06 -1.56
C GLU A 26 -4.87 9.83 -2.61
N ALA A 27 -4.24 10.95 -2.23
CA ALA A 27 -3.31 11.66 -3.12
C ALA A 27 -2.14 10.78 -3.58
N GLY A 28 -1.65 9.87 -2.72
CA GLY A 28 -0.59 8.92 -3.05
C GLY A 28 -0.96 7.95 -4.16
N SER A 29 -2.24 7.66 -4.37
CA SER A 29 -2.71 6.78 -5.44
C SER A 29 -2.68 7.44 -6.83
N THR A 30 -2.78 8.76 -6.89
CA THR A 30 -2.91 9.56 -8.13
C THR A 30 -1.66 10.36 -8.47
N ASP A 31 -0.95 10.88 -7.47
CA ASP A 31 0.29 11.65 -7.65
C ASP A 31 1.52 10.78 -7.36
N ARG A 32 2.31 10.52 -8.41
CA ARG A 32 3.56 9.75 -8.30
C ARG A 32 4.67 10.46 -7.50
N ASN A 33 4.56 11.78 -7.32
CA ASN A 33 5.51 12.55 -6.52
C ASN A 33 5.12 12.62 -5.05
N SER A 34 3.91 12.19 -4.70
CA SER A 34 3.46 12.12 -3.32
C SER A 34 4.31 11.12 -2.53
N PRO A 35 4.78 11.47 -1.32
CA PRO A 35 5.43 10.51 -0.42
C PRO A 35 4.58 9.28 -0.13
N ALA A 36 3.26 9.40 -0.18
CA ALA A 36 2.33 8.31 0.03
C ALA A 36 2.20 7.36 -1.17
N HIS A 37 2.83 7.67 -2.34
CA HIS A 37 2.79 6.80 -3.52
C HIS A 37 3.54 5.47 -3.31
N THR A 38 4.57 5.47 -2.48
CA THR A 38 5.46 4.32 -2.24
C THR A 38 5.55 3.96 -0.75
N PRO A 39 4.43 3.56 -0.12
CA PRO A 39 4.42 3.21 1.29
C PRO A 39 5.19 1.92 1.59
N THR A 40 5.54 1.76 2.86
CA THR A 40 6.03 0.48 3.39
C THR A 40 4.84 -0.43 3.70
N VAL A 41 4.83 -1.63 3.13
CA VAL A 41 3.78 -2.65 3.35
C VAL A 41 4.37 -3.80 4.15
N GLY A 42 3.74 -4.13 5.26
CA GLY A 42 4.07 -5.22 6.16
C GLY A 42 3.09 -6.39 6.01
N THR A 43 3.62 -7.59 5.87
CA THR A 43 2.88 -8.87 5.94
C THR A 43 3.55 -9.76 6.98
N VAL A 44 2.91 -10.85 7.34
CA VAL A 44 3.42 -11.80 8.35
C VAL A 44 3.74 -13.12 7.67
N ASP A 45 4.92 -13.68 7.93
CA ASP A 45 5.28 -15.00 7.43
C ASP A 45 4.71 -16.14 8.30
N GLU A 46 4.97 -17.37 7.90
CA GLU A 46 4.46 -18.58 8.59
C GLU A 46 4.97 -18.73 10.03
N THR A 47 6.07 -18.09 10.38
CA THR A 47 6.64 -18.09 11.73
C THR A 47 6.08 -16.98 12.62
N GLY A 48 5.27 -16.07 12.05
CA GLY A 48 4.77 -14.88 12.74
C GLY A 48 5.72 -13.68 12.62
N ALA A 49 6.83 -13.79 11.88
CA ALA A 49 7.76 -12.69 11.72
C ALA A 49 7.25 -11.65 10.70
N PRO A 50 7.35 -10.34 11.02
CA PRO A 50 6.95 -9.28 10.12
C PRO A 50 7.92 -9.17 8.94
N GLN A 51 7.37 -9.04 7.74
CA GLN A 51 8.10 -8.88 6.48
C GLN A 51 7.72 -7.55 5.84
N LEU A 52 8.69 -6.66 5.66
CA LEU A 52 8.47 -5.30 5.17
C LEU A 52 9.04 -5.10 3.75
N ARG A 53 8.35 -4.32 2.92
CA ARG A 53 8.83 -3.85 1.60
C ARG A 53 8.12 -2.60 1.18
N ILE A 54 8.75 -1.85 0.28
CA ILE A 54 8.08 -0.75 -0.42
C ILE A 54 7.19 -1.32 -1.52
N MET A 55 5.98 -0.79 -1.64
CA MET A 55 5.05 -1.11 -2.74
C MET A 55 4.44 0.16 -3.32
N ILE A 56 4.06 0.11 -4.59
CA ILE A 56 3.36 1.24 -5.24
C ILE A 56 1.88 1.16 -4.88
N LEU A 57 1.36 2.22 -4.26
CA LEU A 57 -0.06 2.40 -4.05
C LEU A 57 -0.75 2.65 -5.39
N ARG A 58 -1.70 1.80 -5.75
CA ARG A 58 -2.39 1.85 -7.05
C ARG A 58 -3.77 2.44 -6.98
N ASP A 59 -4.36 2.40 -5.79
CA ASP A 59 -5.68 2.94 -5.51
C ASP A 59 -5.87 3.06 -4.01
N ALA A 60 -6.63 4.04 -3.57
CA ALA A 60 -7.04 4.22 -2.19
C ALA A 60 -8.44 4.83 -2.17
N SER A 61 -9.30 4.32 -1.32
CA SER A 61 -10.66 4.80 -1.18
C SER A 61 -11.06 4.81 0.29
N ARG A 62 -11.38 5.99 0.82
CA ARG A 62 -11.93 6.19 2.15
C ARG A 62 -13.31 5.56 2.28
N ASP A 63 -14.15 5.70 1.25
CA ASP A 63 -15.53 5.22 1.27
C ASP A 63 -15.63 3.71 1.39
N THR A 64 -14.78 2.99 0.67
CA THR A 64 -14.70 1.52 0.73
C THR A 64 -13.67 1.05 1.75
N ARG A 65 -12.91 1.93 2.37
CA ARG A 65 -11.83 1.64 3.31
C ARG A 65 -10.76 0.73 2.72
N THR A 66 -10.42 0.93 1.45
CA THR A 66 -9.51 0.00 0.75
C THR A 66 -8.26 0.68 0.25
N LEU A 67 -7.15 -0.09 0.29
CA LEU A 67 -5.92 0.21 -0.41
C LEU A 67 -5.64 -0.91 -1.40
N ARG A 68 -5.24 -0.57 -2.63
CA ARG A 68 -4.91 -1.56 -3.64
C ARG A 68 -3.45 -1.48 -4.05
N PHE A 69 -2.82 -2.65 -4.09
CA PHE A 69 -1.47 -2.86 -4.60
C PHE A 69 -1.48 -3.94 -5.68
N HIS A 70 -0.45 -3.97 -6.51
CA HIS A 70 -0.25 -5.03 -7.49
C HIS A 70 0.92 -5.91 -7.07
N THR A 71 0.83 -7.21 -7.32
CA THR A 71 1.89 -8.15 -6.98
C THR A 71 1.97 -9.31 -7.98
N ASP A 72 3.12 -9.97 -8.00
CA ASP A 72 3.22 -11.29 -8.63
C ASP A 72 2.57 -12.32 -7.69
N PHE A 73 1.61 -13.08 -8.23
CA PHE A 73 0.84 -14.09 -7.50
C PHE A 73 1.73 -15.21 -6.93
N ARG A 74 2.88 -15.46 -7.57
CA ARG A 74 3.86 -16.49 -7.18
C ARG A 74 4.82 -16.00 -6.08
N SER A 75 4.81 -14.71 -5.74
CA SER A 75 5.77 -14.12 -4.80
C SER A 75 5.55 -14.59 -3.36
N ILE A 76 6.63 -14.53 -2.56
CA ILE A 76 6.60 -14.89 -1.13
C ILE A 76 5.51 -14.10 -0.38
N LYS A 77 5.38 -12.77 -0.64
CA LYS A 77 4.34 -11.96 0.01
C LYS A 77 2.92 -12.39 -0.36
N ALA A 78 2.71 -12.87 -1.59
CA ALA A 78 1.42 -13.41 -1.99
C ALA A 78 1.09 -14.71 -1.24
N ALA A 79 2.07 -15.55 -0.96
CA ALA A 79 1.91 -16.74 -0.11
C ALA A 79 1.62 -16.32 1.34
N GLN A 80 2.32 -15.33 1.88
CA GLN A 80 2.08 -14.80 3.23
C GLN A 80 0.64 -14.30 3.38
N VAL A 81 0.14 -13.50 2.44
CA VAL A 81 -1.24 -12.99 2.43
C VAL A 81 -2.28 -14.11 2.36
N ARG A 82 -2.02 -15.16 1.58
CA ARG A 82 -2.94 -16.34 1.54
C ARG A 82 -3.02 -17.08 2.87
N ASN A 83 -1.91 -17.15 3.60
CA ASN A 83 -1.83 -17.84 4.90
C ASN A 83 -2.34 -16.95 6.04
N ASN A 84 -2.02 -15.66 5.99
CA ASN A 84 -2.40 -14.68 7.00
C ASN A 84 -2.61 -13.33 6.32
N GLY A 85 -3.87 -12.94 6.15
CA GLY A 85 -4.24 -11.70 5.46
C GLY A 85 -3.93 -10.42 6.24
N VAL A 86 -3.48 -10.49 7.48
CA VAL A 86 -3.13 -9.31 8.29
C VAL A 86 -2.03 -8.51 7.59
N THR A 87 -2.31 -7.25 7.33
CA THR A 87 -1.39 -6.34 6.63
C THR A 87 -1.39 -4.99 7.33
N SER A 88 -0.19 -4.41 7.46
CA SER A 88 0.00 -3.03 7.90
C SER A 88 0.69 -2.22 6.82
N VAL A 89 0.26 -0.97 6.65
CA VAL A 89 0.82 -0.04 5.67
C VAL A 89 1.25 1.22 6.40
N LEU A 90 2.51 1.61 6.22
CA LEU A 90 3.08 2.81 6.79
C LEU A 90 3.35 3.84 5.70
N PHE A 91 2.76 5.01 5.85
CA PHE A 91 3.03 6.22 5.08
C PHE A 91 3.81 7.21 5.94
N TYR A 92 4.76 7.90 5.34
CA TYR A 92 5.49 8.96 6.00
C TYR A 92 5.73 10.13 5.05
N ASP A 93 5.21 11.28 5.42
CA ASP A 93 5.48 12.55 4.75
C ASP A 93 6.37 13.42 5.65
N MET A 94 7.64 13.54 5.26
CA MET A 94 8.62 14.33 5.99
C MET A 94 8.29 15.82 5.94
N SER A 95 7.71 16.31 4.85
CA SER A 95 7.39 17.73 4.68
C SER A 95 6.19 18.14 5.52
N ALA A 96 5.16 17.33 5.56
CA ALA A 96 3.99 17.49 6.40
C ALA A 96 4.23 17.03 7.85
N LYS A 97 5.35 16.35 8.13
CA LYS A 97 5.68 15.73 9.42
C LYS A 97 4.61 14.75 9.91
N LEU A 98 4.01 14.04 8.97
CA LEU A 98 2.94 13.09 9.22
C LEU A 98 3.40 11.65 9.03
N GLN A 99 3.13 10.83 10.04
CA GLN A 99 3.19 9.38 9.94
C GLN A 99 1.77 8.83 10.04
N ILE A 100 1.38 8.03 9.05
CA ILE A 100 0.08 7.36 9.03
C ILE A 100 0.33 5.86 8.95
N ARG A 101 -0.27 5.11 9.88
CA ARG A 101 -0.24 3.65 9.88
C ARG A 101 -1.67 3.14 9.70
N MET A 102 -1.88 2.35 8.67
CA MET A 102 -3.15 1.70 8.39
C MET A 102 -2.98 0.19 8.50
N SER A 103 -3.91 -0.49 9.15
CA SER A 103 -3.88 -1.95 9.28
C SER A 103 -5.24 -2.54 8.96
N GLY A 104 -5.24 -3.75 8.41
CA GLY A 104 -6.46 -4.42 8.01
C GLY A 104 -6.22 -5.81 7.45
N GLN A 105 -7.23 -6.33 6.75
CA GLN A 105 -7.21 -7.64 6.12
C GLN A 105 -7.01 -7.50 4.61
N THR A 106 -6.11 -8.28 4.07
CA THR A 106 -5.82 -8.32 2.63
C THR A 106 -6.46 -9.51 1.98
N GLN A 107 -7.16 -9.25 0.89
CA GLN A 107 -7.57 -10.26 -0.08
C GLN A 107 -6.62 -10.24 -1.27
N LEU A 108 -6.17 -11.44 -1.68
CA LEU A 108 -5.37 -11.61 -2.89
C LEU A 108 -6.30 -12.04 -4.03
N LEU A 109 -6.45 -11.17 -5.03
CA LEU A 109 -7.36 -11.34 -6.15
C LEU A 109 -6.57 -11.57 -7.45
N PRO A 110 -6.33 -12.83 -7.87
CA PRO A 110 -5.63 -13.12 -9.12
C PRO A 110 -6.56 -13.02 -10.36
N ILE A 111 -7.87 -13.17 -10.16
CA ILE A 111 -8.90 -13.17 -11.22
C ILE A 111 -10.12 -12.34 -10.77
N GLY A 112 -10.99 -12.02 -11.71
CA GLY A 112 -12.23 -11.26 -11.50
C GLY A 112 -12.08 -9.79 -11.83
N ASP A 113 -13.21 -9.07 -11.81
CA ASP A 113 -13.34 -7.71 -12.37
C ASP A 113 -12.27 -6.72 -11.84
N VAL A 114 -11.95 -6.78 -10.55
CA VAL A 114 -10.93 -5.91 -9.94
C VAL A 114 -9.54 -6.20 -10.51
N ALA A 115 -9.17 -7.47 -10.60
CA ALA A 115 -7.86 -7.88 -11.12
C ALA A 115 -7.75 -7.63 -12.63
N ASP A 116 -8.81 -7.88 -13.37
CA ASP A 116 -8.84 -7.71 -14.84
C ASP A 116 -8.82 -6.22 -15.22
N ALA A 117 -9.58 -5.39 -14.52
CA ALA A 117 -9.52 -3.94 -14.68
C ALA A 117 -8.14 -3.39 -14.30
N ALA A 118 -7.54 -3.86 -13.21
CA ALA A 118 -6.21 -3.44 -12.78
C ALA A 118 -5.12 -3.82 -13.79
N TRP A 119 -5.21 -5.02 -14.36
CA TRP A 119 -4.32 -5.46 -15.43
C TRP A 119 -4.47 -4.61 -16.69
N SER A 120 -5.69 -4.44 -17.19
CA SER A 120 -5.99 -3.72 -18.43
C SER A 120 -5.63 -2.23 -18.34
N ASN A 121 -5.83 -1.59 -17.17
CA ASN A 121 -5.47 -0.19 -16.93
C ASN A 121 -3.96 0.02 -16.67
N SER A 122 -3.19 -1.06 -16.49
CA SER A 122 -1.74 -0.97 -16.33
C SER A 122 -1.05 -0.85 -17.67
N THR A 123 -0.02 0.00 -17.77
CA THR A 123 0.75 0.10 -19.02
C THR A 123 1.48 -1.20 -19.34
N PRO A 124 1.69 -1.54 -20.63
CA PRO A 124 2.47 -2.73 -21.01
C PRO A 124 3.85 -2.78 -20.35
N PHE A 125 4.49 -1.63 -20.18
CA PHE A 125 5.79 -1.55 -19.50
C PHE A 125 5.68 -1.91 -18.01
N ALA A 126 4.63 -1.49 -17.31
CA ALA A 126 4.40 -1.87 -15.92
C ALA A 126 4.06 -3.36 -15.76
N ARG A 127 3.34 -3.95 -16.74
CA ARG A 127 3.00 -5.38 -16.75
C ARG A 127 4.18 -6.28 -17.06
N ARG A 128 5.24 -5.75 -17.68
CA ARG A 128 6.44 -6.52 -18.03
C ARG A 128 7.07 -7.23 -16.83
N CYS A 129 7.00 -6.68 -15.61
CA CYS A 129 7.57 -7.32 -14.42
C CYS A 129 6.95 -8.69 -14.10
N TYR A 130 5.76 -8.98 -14.60
CA TYR A 130 5.10 -10.28 -14.42
C TYR A 130 5.54 -11.34 -15.45
N MET A 131 6.39 -10.95 -16.43
CA MET A 131 6.98 -11.86 -17.40
C MET A 131 8.22 -12.60 -16.86
N ALA A 132 8.57 -12.40 -15.59
CA ALA A 132 9.66 -13.14 -14.97
C ALA A 132 9.41 -14.66 -15.06
N GLU A 133 10.45 -15.40 -15.53
CA GLU A 133 10.37 -16.85 -15.75
C GLU A 133 10.22 -17.60 -14.43
N ALA A 134 11.02 -17.22 -13.42
CA ALA A 134 10.92 -17.77 -12.08
C ALA A 134 10.09 -16.89 -11.15
N ALA A 135 9.52 -17.49 -10.10
CA ALA A 135 8.80 -16.74 -9.07
C ALA A 135 9.74 -15.77 -8.33
N PRO A 136 9.29 -14.53 -8.04
CA PRO A 136 10.11 -13.56 -7.33
C PRO A 136 10.52 -14.07 -5.93
N GLY A 137 11.80 -13.93 -5.62
CA GLY A 137 12.39 -14.33 -4.33
C GLY A 137 13.02 -15.73 -4.32
N LEU A 138 12.95 -16.48 -5.42
CA LEU A 138 13.67 -17.75 -5.53
C LEU A 138 15.17 -17.51 -5.70
N PRO A 139 16.03 -18.37 -5.11
CA PRO A 139 17.47 -18.29 -5.30
C PRO A 139 17.84 -18.60 -6.75
N ILE A 140 18.83 -17.86 -7.29
CA ILE A 140 19.40 -18.03 -8.63
C ILE A 140 20.93 -18.03 -8.56
N ALA A 141 21.59 -18.61 -9.56
CA ALA A 141 23.04 -18.78 -9.57
C ALA A 141 23.83 -17.47 -9.77
N GLY A 142 23.20 -16.42 -10.31
CA GLY A 142 23.86 -15.14 -10.58
C GLY A 142 22.85 -13.99 -10.70
N PRO A 143 23.31 -12.73 -10.82
CA PRO A 143 22.41 -11.59 -10.95
C PRO A 143 21.59 -11.66 -12.24
N SER A 144 20.27 -11.47 -12.12
CA SER A 144 19.33 -11.48 -13.24
C SER A 144 18.15 -10.54 -12.98
N SER A 145 17.57 -10.00 -14.05
CA SER A 145 16.28 -9.32 -13.99
C SER A 145 15.11 -10.30 -13.83
N GLY A 146 15.35 -11.60 -14.02
CA GLY A 146 14.33 -12.64 -14.10
C GLY A 146 13.50 -12.61 -15.38
N LEU A 147 13.64 -11.58 -16.21
CA LEU A 147 12.91 -11.46 -17.48
C LEU A 147 13.58 -12.30 -18.58
N PRO A 148 12.80 -12.87 -19.50
CA PRO A 148 13.35 -13.46 -20.73
C PRO A 148 14.27 -12.47 -21.47
N GLU A 149 15.39 -12.94 -22.01
CA GLU A 149 16.39 -12.08 -22.68
C GLU A 149 15.78 -11.22 -23.80
N TRP A 150 14.84 -11.78 -24.56
CA TRP A 150 14.23 -11.10 -25.71
C TRP A 150 13.40 -9.88 -25.33
N ILE A 151 12.95 -9.74 -24.06
CA ILE A 151 12.13 -8.61 -23.58
C ILE A 151 12.89 -7.64 -22.66
N GLN A 152 14.14 -7.96 -22.28
CA GLN A 152 14.94 -7.07 -21.44
C GLN A 152 15.11 -5.71 -22.12
N GLY A 153 14.84 -4.63 -21.39
CA GLY A 153 14.92 -3.25 -21.90
C GLY A 153 13.83 -2.84 -22.91
N LYS A 154 12.95 -3.76 -23.32
CA LYS A 154 11.92 -3.51 -24.33
C LYS A 154 10.54 -3.37 -23.71
N LYS A 155 9.61 -2.75 -24.45
CA LYS A 155 8.19 -2.69 -24.13
C LYS A 155 7.49 -3.88 -24.78
N PRO A 156 6.79 -4.74 -24.03
CA PRO A 156 6.01 -5.82 -24.62
C PRO A 156 4.75 -5.30 -25.33
N ASP A 157 4.26 -6.07 -26.28
CA ASP A 157 2.92 -5.91 -26.83
C ASP A 157 1.88 -6.75 -26.04
N GLU A 158 0.61 -6.63 -26.40
CA GLU A 158 -0.49 -7.31 -25.70
C GLU A 158 -0.45 -8.83 -25.88
N ALA A 159 -0.05 -9.31 -27.05
CA ALA A 159 0.05 -10.75 -27.33
C ALA A 159 1.15 -11.39 -26.47
N GLN A 160 2.28 -10.71 -26.35
CA GLN A 160 3.40 -11.13 -25.50
C GLN A 160 3.06 -11.15 -24.00
N LEU A 161 2.13 -10.30 -23.57
CA LEU A 161 1.71 -10.21 -22.16
C LEU A 161 0.66 -11.25 -21.78
N ALA A 162 -0.09 -11.78 -22.75
CA ALA A 162 -1.26 -12.63 -22.51
C ALA A 162 -0.93 -13.86 -21.65
N ASP A 163 0.15 -14.57 -21.97
CA ASP A 163 0.59 -15.77 -21.25
C ASP A 163 1.04 -15.52 -19.80
N TYR A 164 1.36 -14.26 -19.48
CA TYR A 164 1.83 -13.86 -18.16
C TYR A 164 0.74 -13.26 -17.26
N ARG A 165 -0.48 -13.06 -17.78
CA ARG A 165 -1.63 -12.59 -16.98
C ARG A 165 -1.86 -13.43 -15.71
N PRO A 166 -1.69 -14.77 -15.70
CA PRO A 166 -1.84 -15.59 -14.49
C PRO A 166 -0.83 -15.27 -13.37
N ASN A 167 0.30 -14.64 -13.68
CA ASN A 167 1.28 -14.23 -12.69
C ASN A 167 0.86 -12.96 -11.92
N PHE A 168 -0.11 -12.21 -12.43
CA PHE A 168 -0.58 -10.97 -11.81
C PHE A 168 -1.67 -11.23 -10.79
N ALA A 169 -1.63 -10.48 -9.68
CA ALA A 169 -2.72 -10.37 -8.73
C ALA A 169 -2.80 -8.95 -8.15
N THR A 170 -4.00 -8.57 -7.72
CA THR A 170 -4.19 -7.42 -6.84
C THR A 170 -4.19 -7.86 -5.39
N MET A 171 -3.54 -7.07 -4.53
CA MET A 171 -3.69 -7.10 -3.07
C MET A 171 -4.66 -5.98 -2.71
N LEU A 172 -5.84 -6.34 -2.24
CA LEU A 172 -6.86 -5.40 -1.77
C LEU A 172 -6.91 -5.46 -0.25
N VAL A 173 -6.43 -4.40 0.40
CA VAL A 173 -6.38 -4.30 1.86
C VAL A 173 -7.62 -3.56 2.32
N GLU A 174 -8.51 -4.22 3.04
CA GLU A 174 -9.63 -3.59 3.74
C GLU A 174 -9.15 -3.07 5.09
N ILE A 175 -9.17 -1.75 5.26
CA ILE A 175 -8.62 -1.07 6.44
C ILE A 175 -9.61 -1.15 7.60
N GLN A 176 -9.09 -1.59 8.75
CA GLN A 176 -9.82 -1.73 10.01
C GLN A 176 -9.33 -0.75 11.07
N SER A 177 -8.08 -0.26 10.95
CA SER A 177 -7.54 0.75 11.85
C SER A 177 -6.69 1.77 11.11
N VAL A 178 -6.77 3.01 11.55
CA VAL A 178 -5.94 4.14 11.11
C VAL A 178 -5.29 4.74 12.34
N GLU A 179 -3.99 4.96 12.29
CA GLU A 179 -3.27 5.72 13.31
C GLU A 179 -2.54 6.88 12.61
N TRP A 180 -2.65 8.03 13.21
CA TRP A 180 -2.06 9.28 12.74
C TRP A 180 -1.14 9.84 13.83
N LEU A 181 0.06 10.25 13.45
CA LEU A 181 1.05 10.87 14.32
C LEU A 181 1.63 12.10 13.63
N TYR A 182 1.42 13.26 14.22
CA TYR A 182 2.03 14.52 13.80
C TYR A 182 3.27 14.82 14.63
N LEU A 183 4.40 14.99 13.97
CA LEU A 183 5.71 15.17 14.59
C LEU A 183 6.07 16.66 14.68
N ALA A 184 5.51 17.36 15.65
CA ALA A 184 5.72 18.79 15.84
C ALA A 184 6.72 19.10 16.95
N ASN A 185 7.55 20.14 16.74
CA ASN A 185 8.47 20.63 17.78
C ASN A 185 7.74 21.23 19.00
N ALA A 186 6.51 21.73 18.80
CA ALA A 186 5.65 22.25 19.87
C ALA A 186 4.98 21.15 20.72
N GLY A 187 5.18 19.91 20.37
CA GLY A 187 4.58 18.72 20.97
C GLY A 187 3.87 17.88 19.90
N HIS A 188 4.08 16.58 19.96
CA HIS A 188 3.44 15.66 19.02
C HIS A 188 1.93 15.53 19.30
N ARG A 189 1.17 15.10 18.30
CA ARG A 189 -0.22 14.67 18.46
C ARG A 189 -0.37 13.29 17.85
N ARG A 190 -1.08 12.42 18.54
CA ARG A 190 -1.33 11.07 18.08
C ARG A 190 -2.80 10.72 18.25
N ALA A 191 -3.41 10.15 17.24
CA ALA A 191 -4.79 9.68 17.26
C ALA A 191 -4.90 8.32 16.59
N CYS A 192 -5.94 7.57 16.92
CA CYS A 192 -6.28 6.35 16.20
C CYS A 192 -7.79 6.26 15.99
N TRP A 193 -8.16 5.55 14.93
CA TRP A 193 -9.55 5.21 14.60
C TRP A 193 -9.63 3.72 14.35
N GLN A 194 -10.70 3.13 14.89
CA GLN A 194 -11.05 1.73 14.70
C GLN A 194 -12.40 1.63 13.99
N TRP A 195 -12.47 0.80 12.96
CA TRP A 195 -13.74 0.54 12.30
C TRP A 195 -14.64 -0.32 13.17
N GLN A 196 -15.87 0.11 13.31
CA GLN A 196 -16.91 -0.58 14.09
C GLN A 196 -17.91 -1.22 13.14
N ASP A 197 -17.80 -2.54 12.94
CA ASP A 197 -18.64 -3.25 11.98
C ASP A 197 -20.13 -3.16 12.29
N ALA A 198 -20.51 -3.15 13.57
CA ALA A 198 -21.89 -3.06 13.98
C ALA A 198 -22.52 -1.69 13.66
N GLN A 199 -21.76 -0.60 13.78
CA GLN A 199 -22.21 0.78 13.54
C GLN A 199 -21.90 1.25 12.11
N LYS A 200 -21.09 0.51 11.35
CA LYS A 200 -20.57 0.90 10.04
C LYS A 200 -19.94 2.31 10.06
N SER A 201 -19.16 2.58 11.10
CA SER A 201 -18.53 3.89 11.33
C SER A 201 -17.15 3.76 11.99
N TRP A 202 -16.36 4.82 11.85
CA TRP A 202 -15.08 4.96 12.52
C TRP A 202 -15.27 5.53 13.93
N GLN A 203 -14.63 4.91 14.92
CA GLN A 203 -14.52 5.44 16.26
C GLN A 203 -13.08 5.91 16.51
N GLY A 204 -12.92 7.21 16.72
CA GLY A 204 -11.63 7.86 16.93
C GLY A 204 -11.36 8.18 18.40
N THR A 205 -10.06 8.18 18.77
CA THR A 205 -9.59 8.62 20.08
C THR A 205 -8.17 9.19 20.00
N TRP A 206 -7.87 10.15 20.87
CA TRP A 206 -6.52 10.63 21.06
C TRP A 206 -5.66 9.62 21.84
N LEU A 207 -4.39 9.54 21.48
CA LEU A 207 -3.39 8.72 22.17
C LEU A 207 -2.26 9.61 22.70
N VAL A 208 -1.59 9.12 23.71
CA VAL A 208 -0.28 9.69 24.10
C VAL A 208 0.71 9.42 22.96
N PRO A 209 1.43 10.43 22.47
CA PRO A 209 2.42 10.30 21.40
C PRO A 209 3.58 9.35 21.72
#